data_93112858fc8c8b6fcc5b7d27a4428d1d
#
_entry.id   93112858fc8c8b6fcc5b7d27a4428d1d
#
_cell.length_a   1.000
_cell.length_b   1.000
_cell.length_c   1.000
_cell.angle_alpha   90.00
_cell.angle_beta   90.00
_cell.angle_gamma   90.00
#
_symmetry.space_group_name_H-M   'P 1'
#
loop_
_entity.id
_entity.type
_entity.pdbx_description
1 polymer ?
#
loop_
_entity_poly.entity_id
_entity_poly.type
_entity_poly.pdbx_seq_one_letter_code
_entity_poly.pdbx_strand_id
1 'polypeptide(L)'
;MRGIILAGGTGSRLHPITMGISKQLVPVYDKPMIYYPLSTLILANIRDILIITTPQDSEQFQRLLGDGSQFGINLTYKVQHEPNGLAQAFVLGADHIGTEGAALVLGDNIFYGPGLGSQLGRFGDIDGGAVFAYQVKDPSAYGVIEFDSEGTAISLEEKPAVPKSNFSVPGLYFYDNDVLAIARDLKPSERGEYEITDVNRHYLDAGKLSVEVLPRGTAWLDTGTFDSLLDASNYVRTIEQRQGMKIGAPEEVSWRRGFITDDELRERADKLVKSGYGQYLLDLLDHGK
;
A
#
# COMPACT_ATOMS: atom_id res chain seq x y z
N MET A 1 0.63 13.73 -8.33
CA MET A 1 0.75 12.96 -7.06
C MET A 1 1.90 11.99 -7.13
N ARG A 2 2.67 11.83 -6.06
CA ARG A 2 3.82 10.92 -5.92
C ARG A 2 3.46 9.76 -4.98
N GLY A 3 3.93 8.55 -5.30
CA GLY A 3 3.70 7.38 -4.49
C GLY A 3 4.84 7.09 -3.52
N ILE A 4 4.51 6.57 -2.34
CA ILE A 4 5.49 6.02 -1.38
C ILE A 4 5.01 4.63 -0.97
N ILE A 5 5.90 3.64 -1.03
CA ILE A 5 5.71 2.34 -0.39
C ILE A 5 6.65 2.28 0.81
N LEU A 6 6.08 2.17 2.01
CA LEU A 6 6.89 1.98 3.20
C LEU A 6 7.12 0.48 3.43
N ALA A 7 8.31 0.03 3.11
CA ALA A 7 8.78 -1.35 3.23
C ALA A 7 9.89 -1.49 4.28
N GLY A 8 9.81 -0.65 5.32
CA GLY A 8 10.70 -0.68 6.47
C GLY A 8 10.18 -1.58 7.60
N GLY A 9 10.89 -1.54 8.71
CA GLY A 9 10.55 -2.30 9.91
C GLY A 9 11.24 -3.67 9.99
N THR A 10 11.41 -4.17 11.20
CA THR A 10 12.17 -5.40 11.48
C THR A 10 11.42 -6.69 11.17
N GLY A 11 10.10 -6.62 11.00
CA GLY A 11 9.27 -7.81 10.78
C GLY A 11 9.32 -8.85 11.90
N SER A 12 9.71 -8.46 13.12
CA SER A 12 10.02 -9.37 14.25
C SER A 12 8.89 -10.33 14.62
N ARG A 13 7.63 -9.96 14.35
CA ARG A 13 6.46 -10.83 14.56
C ARG A 13 6.42 -12.05 13.62
N LEU A 14 7.23 -12.04 12.56
CA LEU A 14 7.39 -13.16 11.61
C LEU A 14 8.76 -13.85 11.74
N HIS A 15 9.50 -13.65 12.83
CA HIS A 15 10.70 -14.43 13.08
C HIS A 15 10.35 -15.93 13.26
N PRO A 16 11.17 -16.84 12.69
CA PRO A 16 12.50 -16.61 12.12
C PRO A 16 12.53 -16.26 10.63
N ILE A 17 11.39 -16.25 9.90
CA ILE A 17 11.37 -16.00 8.44
C ILE A 17 12.09 -14.69 8.12
N THR A 18 11.72 -13.62 8.81
CA THR A 18 12.22 -12.26 8.56
C THR A 18 13.60 -11.97 9.16
N MET A 19 14.29 -12.98 9.67
CA MET A 19 15.73 -12.89 9.97
C MET A 19 16.60 -12.96 8.71
N GLY A 20 16.10 -13.56 7.64
CA GLY A 20 16.84 -13.75 6.39
C GLY A 20 16.30 -13.02 5.18
N ILE A 21 15.09 -12.44 5.29
CA ILE A 21 14.42 -11.75 4.19
C ILE A 21 13.52 -10.66 4.74
N SER A 22 13.45 -9.52 4.04
CA SER A 22 12.45 -8.50 4.37
C SER A 22 11.03 -9.06 4.34
N LYS A 23 10.19 -8.66 5.29
CA LYS A 23 8.78 -9.06 5.35
C LYS A 23 8.08 -8.88 4.01
N GLN A 24 8.28 -7.76 3.35
CA GLN A 24 7.61 -7.40 2.10
C GLN A 24 8.13 -8.17 0.87
N LEU A 25 9.19 -8.96 1.03
CA LEU A 25 9.68 -9.90 0.02
C LEU A 25 9.23 -11.34 0.26
N VAL A 26 8.63 -11.64 1.43
CA VAL A 26 8.00 -12.93 1.70
C VAL A 26 6.89 -13.16 0.69
N PRO A 27 6.76 -14.37 0.11
CA PRO A 27 5.69 -14.65 -0.84
C PRO A 27 4.31 -14.65 -0.15
N VAL A 28 3.35 -14.02 -0.81
CA VAL A 28 1.93 -14.20 -0.54
C VAL A 28 1.36 -14.97 -1.72
N TYR A 29 1.13 -16.25 -1.53
CA TYR A 29 0.79 -17.25 -2.53
C TYR A 29 1.87 -17.38 -3.62
N ASP A 30 1.76 -16.72 -4.76
CA ASP A 30 2.59 -16.96 -5.96
C ASP A 30 3.54 -15.80 -6.33
N LYS A 31 3.55 -14.73 -5.53
CA LYS A 31 4.37 -13.54 -5.80
C LYS A 31 4.83 -12.83 -4.51
N PRO A 32 5.90 -12.02 -4.57
CA PRO A 32 6.35 -11.26 -3.41
C PRO A 32 5.29 -10.29 -2.90
N MET A 33 5.18 -10.15 -1.59
CA MET A 33 4.20 -9.27 -0.93
C MET A 33 4.21 -7.84 -1.49
N ILE A 34 5.37 -7.28 -1.79
CA ILE A 34 5.51 -5.91 -2.32
C ILE A 34 4.76 -5.67 -3.64
N TYR A 35 4.46 -6.72 -4.41
CA TYR A 35 3.72 -6.62 -5.67
C TYR A 35 2.30 -6.10 -5.47
N TYR A 36 1.68 -6.41 -4.34
CA TYR A 36 0.31 -5.97 -4.04
C TYR A 36 0.22 -4.47 -3.80
N PRO A 37 0.98 -3.85 -2.86
CA PRO A 37 0.96 -2.40 -2.69
C PRO A 37 1.49 -1.65 -3.93
N LEU A 38 2.47 -2.21 -4.67
CA LEU A 38 2.90 -1.65 -5.94
C LEU A 38 1.74 -1.58 -6.93
N SER A 39 1.01 -2.68 -7.10
CA SER A 39 -0.19 -2.73 -7.95
C SER A 39 -1.27 -1.74 -7.49
N THR A 40 -1.42 -1.53 -6.19
CA THR A 40 -2.37 -0.57 -5.62
C THR A 40 -2.05 0.87 -6.04
N LEU A 41 -0.78 1.28 -6.00
CA LEU A 41 -0.36 2.61 -6.48
C LEU A 41 -0.50 2.75 -8.00
N ILE A 42 -0.20 1.70 -8.77
CA ILE A 42 -0.42 1.70 -10.22
C ILE A 42 -1.93 1.82 -10.54
N LEU A 43 -2.79 1.11 -9.79
CA LEU A 43 -4.25 1.26 -9.87
C LEU A 43 -4.72 2.69 -9.56
N ALA A 44 -4.05 3.40 -8.68
CA ALA A 44 -4.29 4.82 -8.40
C ALA A 44 -3.73 5.77 -9.48
N ASN A 45 -3.21 5.23 -10.59
CA ASN A 45 -2.59 5.99 -11.69
C ASN A 45 -1.29 6.73 -11.30
N ILE A 46 -0.55 6.21 -10.33
CA ILE A 46 0.71 6.78 -9.85
C ILE A 46 1.88 6.07 -10.52
N ARG A 47 2.76 6.85 -11.15
CA ARG A 47 3.94 6.34 -11.89
C ARG A 47 5.26 6.57 -11.17
N ASP A 48 5.38 7.68 -10.45
CA ASP A 48 6.62 8.00 -9.72
C ASP A 48 6.48 7.51 -8.29
N ILE A 49 7.22 6.47 -7.91
CA ILE A 49 7.07 5.76 -6.65
C ILE A 49 8.42 5.66 -5.94
N LEU A 50 8.45 6.07 -4.68
CA LEU A 50 9.57 5.89 -3.76
C LEU A 50 9.33 4.65 -2.90
N ILE A 51 10.30 3.75 -2.86
CA ILE A 51 10.31 2.61 -1.95
C ILE A 51 11.25 2.94 -0.79
N ILE A 52 10.71 2.98 0.42
CA ILE A 52 11.48 3.22 1.65
C ILE A 52 11.71 1.86 2.31
N THR A 53 13.01 1.50 2.47
CA THR A 53 13.42 0.18 2.97
C THR A 53 14.33 0.32 4.19
N THR A 54 14.64 -0.81 4.83
CA THR A 54 15.75 -0.88 5.79
C THR A 54 17.09 -0.86 5.07
N PRO A 55 18.21 -0.50 5.75
CA PRO A 55 19.54 -0.56 5.14
C PRO A 55 19.91 -1.96 4.61
N GLN A 56 19.51 -3.00 5.35
CA GLN A 56 19.86 -4.39 5.04
C GLN A 56 19.15 -4.95 3.83
N ASP A 57 17.93 -4.46 3.56
CA ASP A 57 17.04 -5.03 2.55
C ASP A 57 17.05 -4.29 1.23
N SER A 58 17.57 -3.05 1.18
CA SER A 58 17.49 -2.16 0.02
C SER A 58 17.95 -2.81 -1.29
N GLU A 59 19.09 -3.53 -1.27
CA GLU A 59 19.60 -4.20 -2.46
C GLU A 59 18.68 -5.31 -2.98
N GLN A 60 17.95 -5.98 -2.09
CA GLN A 60 17.02 -7.05 -2.48
C GLN A 60 15.81 -6.47 -3.23
N PHE A 61 15.29 -5.33 -2.78
CA PHE A 61 14.20 -4.62 -3.48
C PHE A 61 14.67 -4.10 -4.83
N GLN A 62 15.85 -3.49 -4.91
CA GLN A 62 16.42 -2.99 -6.17
C GLN A 62 16.65 -4.13 -7.17
N ARG A 63 17.13 -5.30 -6.70
CA ARG A 63 17.31 -6.48 -7.56
C ARG A 63 15.98 -7.02 -8.08
N LEU A 64 14.90 -7.01 -7.28
CA LEU A 64 13.59 -7.52 -7.66
C LEU A 64 12.86 -6.57 -8.61
N LEU A 65 12.86 -5.26 -8.29
CA LEU A 65 11.98 -4.28 -8.90
C LEU A 65 12.69 -3.34 -9.89
N GLY A 66 14.04 -3.34 -9.89
CA GLY A 66 14.83 -2.48 -10.79
C GLY A 66 14.50 -0.99 -10.61
N ASP A 67 14.47 -0.28 -11.71
CA ASP A 67 14.08 1.12 -11.80
C ASP A 67 12.58 1.33 -12.10
N GLY A 68 11.82 0.23 -12.24
CA GLY A 68 10.39 0.24 -12.53
C GLY A 68 10.04 0.30 -14.02
N SER A 69 11.02 0.45 -14.91
CA SER A 69 10.78 0.57 -16.37
C SER A 69 10.00 -0.61 -16.94
N GLN A 70 10.20 -1.83 -16.42
CA GLN A 70 9.45 -3.02 -16.80
C GLN A 70 7.95 -2.97 -16.48
N PHE A 71 7.52 -2.02 -15.67
CA PHE A 71 6.12 -1.73 -15.34
C PHE A 71 5.64 -0.39 -15.92
N GLY A 72 6.47 0.32 -16.69
CA GLY A 72 6.17 1.65 -17.22
C GLY A 72 6.04 2.73 -16.12
N ILE A 73 6.75 2.56 -15.01
CA ILE A 73 6.80 3.46 -13.86
C ILE A 73 8.25 3.82 -13.52
N ASN A 74 8.45 4.80 -12.65
CA ASN A 74 9.77 5.19 -12.14
C ASN A 74 9.86 4.81 -10.66
N LEU A 75 10.78 3.92 -10.32
CA LEU A 75 11.06 3.54 -8.95
C LEU A 75 12.34 4.21 -8.46
N THR A 76 12.26 4.81 -7.30
CA THR A 76 13.41 5.31 -6.55
C THR A 76 13.44 4.66 -5.17
N TYR A 77 14.60 4.68 -4.51
CA TYR A 77 14.80 3.97 -3.25
C TYR A 77 15.41 4.91 -2.22
N LYS A 78 14.94 4.81 -0.98
CA LYS A 78 15.52 5.52 0.16
C LYS A 78 15.56 4.60 1.38
N VAL A 79 16.54 4.81 2.23
CA VAL A 79 16.74 3.99 3.42
C VAL A 79 16.18 4.72 4.64
N GLN A 80 15.37 4.03 5.43
CA GLN A 80 14.96 4.40 6.77
C GLN A 80 15.88 3.65 7.76
N HIS A 81 16.75 4.37 8.44
CA HIS A 81 17.74 3.77 9.35
C HIS A 81 17.09 3.25 10.64
N GLU A 82 16.07 3.93 11.13
CA GLU A 82 15.35 3.60 12.36
C GLU A 82 13.84 3.62 12.11
N PRO A 83 13.08 2.65 12.65
CA PRO A 83 11.63 2.54 12.45
C PRO A 83 10.86 3.53 13.35
N ASN A 84 11.07 4.83 13.15
CA ASN A 84 10.54 5.90 14.00
C ASN A 84 9.06 6.25 13.72
N GLY A 85 8.31 5.41 13.04
CA GLY A 85 6.90 5.60 12.74
C GLY A 85 6.59 5.86 11.26
N LEU A 86 5.32 5.74 10.91
CA LEU A 86 4.86 5.78 9.50
C LEU A 86 4.96 7.19 8.90
N ALA A 87 4.68 8.24 9.68
CA ALA A 87 4.70 9.61 9.19
C ALA A 87 6.11 10.08 8.79
N GLN A 88 7.17 9.43 9.29
CA GLN A 88 8.55 9.71 8.87
C GLN A 88 8.74 9.50 7.36
N ALA A 89 7.92 8.66 6.72
CA ALA A 89 7.97 8.43 5.28
C ALA A 89 7.87 9.74 4.47
N PHE A 90 7.07 10.71 4.90
CA PHE A 90 6.94 12.00 4.22
C PHE A 90 8.17 12.87 4.40
N VAL A 91 8.80 12.85 5.56
CA VAL A 91 10.05 13.58 5.81
C VAL A 91 11.17 13.00 4.96
N LEU A 92 11.30 11.68 4.93
CA LEU A 92 12.27 10.99 4.09
C LEU A 92 11.98 11.19 2.60
N GLY A 93 10.72 11.18 2.21
CA GLY A 93 10.26 11.33 0.84
C GLY A 93 10.14 12.77 0.34
N ALA A 94 10.52 13.79 1.14
CA ALA A 94 10.25 15.19 0.80
C ALA A 94 10.77 15.61 -0.58
N ASP A 95 12.00 15.23 -0.94
CA ASP A 95 12.57 15.54 -2.25
C ASP A 95 11.84 14.83 -3.40
N HIS A 96 11.36 13.60 -3.15
CA HIS A 96 10.58 12.83 -4.12
C HIS A 96 9.18 13.43 -4.31
N ILE A 97 8.53 13.86 -3.25
CA ILE A 97 7.21 14.48 -3.28
C ILE A 97 7.28 15.87 -3.96
N GLY A 98 8.29 16.67 -3.60
CA GLY A 98 8.47 18.01 -4.15
C GLY A 98 7.27 18.91 -3.86
N THR A 99 6.60 19.38 -4.91
CA THR A 99 5.40 20.24 -4.82
C THR A 99 4.09 19.48 -5.07
N GLU A 100 4.16 18.17 -5.22
CA GLU A 100 3.02 17.30 -5.52
C GLU A 100 2.32 16.84 -4.23
N GLY A 101 1.11 16.28 -4.37
CA GLY A 101 0.52 15.46 -3.31
C GLY A 101 1.21 14.11 -3.16
N ALA A 102 0.98 13.43 -2.05
CA ALA A 102 1.58 12.15 -1.73
C ALA A 102 0.54 11.06 -1.45
N ALA A 103 0.73 9.89 -2.05
CA ALA A 103 0.05 8.66 -1.65
C ALA A 103 1.04 7.76 -0.91
N LEU A 104 0.67 7.29 0.28
CA LEU A 104 1.44 6.32 1.05
C LEU A 104 0.67 5.01 1.16
N VAL A 105 1.33 3.90 0.82
CA VAL A 105 0.83 2.56 1.10
C VAL A 105 1.83 1.79 1.93
N LEU A 106 1.34 1.02 2.90
CA LEU A 106 2.18 0.13 3.68
C LEU A 106 2.51 -1.12 2.85
N GLY A 107 3.79 -1.49 2.87
CA GLY A 107 4.34 -2.56 2.02
C GLY A 107 3.82 -3.97 2.35
N ASP A 108 3.06 -4.11 3.42
CA ASP A 108 2.46 -5.35 3.90
C ASP A 108 0.92 -5.37 3.84
N ASN A 109 0.32 -4.37 3.20
CA ASN A 109 -1.13 -4.27 3.02
C ASN A 109 -1.55 -4.71 1.62
N ILE A 110 -2.57 -5.54 1.56
CA ILE A 110 -3.16 -6.05 0.33
C ILE A 110 -4.58 -5.52 0.23
N PHE A 111 -4.88 -4.89 -0.90
CA PHE A 111 -6.23 -4.41 -1.22
C PHE A 111 -6.74 -5.12 -2.47
N TYR A 112 -7.98 -5.61 -2.40
CA TYR A 112 -8.66 -6.20 -3.55
C TYR A 112 -10.16 -6.01 -3.45
N GLY A 113 -10.78 -5.57 -4.54
CA GLY A 113 -12.23 -5.39 -4.58
C GLY A 113 -12.72 -4.78 -5.88
N PRO A 114 -14.00 -4.93 -6.18
CA PRO A 114 -14.60 -4.37 -7.38
C PRO A 114 -14.53 -2.84 -7.36
N GLY A 115 -14.09 -2.25 -8.48
CA GLY A 115 -14.06 -0.79 -8.64
C GLY A 115 -12.93 -0.08 -7.90
N LEU A 116 -12.05 -0.80 -7.21
CA LEU A 116 -10.96 -0.21 -6.42
C LEU A 116 -10.13 0.79 -7.24
N GLY A 117 -9.73 0.43 -8.46
CA GLY A 117 -8.93 1.32 -9.30
C GLY A 117 -9.63 2.64 -9.67
N SER A 118 -10.96 2.63 -9.87
CA SER A 118 -11.73 3.85 -10.11
C SER A 118 -11.88 4.69 -8.84
N GLN A 119 -12.01 4.04 -7.69
CA GLN A 119 -12.08 4.69 -6.39
C GLN A 119 -10.77 5.40 -6.07
N LEU A 120 -9.63 4.72 -6.22
CA LEU A 120 -8.30 5.27 -5.92
C LEU A 120 -7.91 6.42 -6.87
N GLY A 121 -8.29 6.32 -8.15
CA GLY A 121 -7.96 7.34 -9.16
C GLY A 121 -8.59 8.73 -8.89
N ARG A 122 -9.58 8.83 -7.99
CA ARG A 122 -10.22 10.11 -7.62
C ARG A 122 -9.35 11.02 -6.76
N PHE A 123 -8.33 10.45 -6.12
CA PHE A 123 -7.48 11.19 -5.17
C PHE A 123 -6.23 11.81 -5.82
N GLY A 124 -6.12 11.79 -7.16
CA GLY A 124 -4.95 12.33 -7.88
C GLY A 124 -4.65 13.81 -7.59
N ASP A 125 -5.70 14.63 -7.43
CA ASP A 125 -5.65 16.09 -7.19
C ASP A 125 -6.44 16.45 -5.92
N ILE A 126 -6.12 15.80 -4.81
CA ILE A 126 -6.80 16.02 -3.52
C ILE A 126 -6.38 17.37 -2.89
N ASP A 127 -7.35 18.10 -2.31
CA ASP A 127 -7.14 19.20 -1.36
C ASP A 127 -7.44 18.68 0.04
N GLY A 128 -6.42 18.52 0.86
CA GLY A 128 -6.48 17.90 2.17
C GLY A 128 -6.01 16.44 2.19
N GLY A 129 -6.58 15.64 3.07
CA GLY A 129 -6.27 14.22 3.23
C GLY A 129 -7.43 13.30 2.89
N ALA A 130 -7.14 12.08 2.43
CA ALA A 130 -8.12 11.01 2.30
C ALA A 130 -7.59 9.71 2.88
N VAL A 131 -8.43 9.06 3.66
CA VAL A 131 -8.19 7.74 4.25
C VAL A 131 -9.39 6.85 4.03
N PHE A 132 -9.19 5.55 4.25
CA PHE A 132 -10.25 4.57 4.16
C PHE A 132 -10.67 4.11 5.56
N ALA A 133 -11.93 3.72 5.70
CA ALA A 133 -12.45 3.03 6.86
C ALA A 133 -12.87 1.62 6.46
N TYR A 134 -12.38 0.64 7.19
CA TYR A 134 -12.70 -0.77 6.95
C TYR A 134 -13.23 -1.42 8.23
N GLN A 135 -14.40 -2.04 8.12
CA GLN A 135 -15.03 -2.68 9.25
C GLN A 135 -14.33 -4.01 9.59
N VAL A 136 -13.84 -4.12 10.80
CA VAL A 136 -13.18 -5.33 11.33
C VAL A 136 -13.87 -5.82 12.60
N LYS A 137 -13.60 -7.07 12.96
CA LYS A 137 -14.13 -7.66 14.20
C LYS A 137 -13.44 -7.07 15.44
N ASP A 138 -12.12 -6.91 15.39
CA ASP A 138 -11.29 -6.33 16.44
C ASP A 138 -10.39 -5.23 15.87
N PRO A 139 -10.67 -3.96 16.13
CA PRO A 139 -9.91 -2.83 15.61
C PRO A 139 -8.72 -2.42 16.50
N SER A 140 -8.50 -3.04 17.65
CA SER A 140 -7.54 -2.60 18.69
C SER A 140 -6.08 -2.52 18.22
N ALA A 141 -5.74 -3.21 17.13
CA ALA A 141 -4.38 -3.20 16.56
C ALA A 141 -4.12 -2.07 15.55
N TYR A 142 -5.11 -1.24 15.25
CA TYR A 142 -5.10 -0.27 14.17
C TYR A 142 -5.48 1.14 14.64
N GLY A 143 -5.33 2.12 13.77
CA GLY A 143 -6.01 3.40 13.91
C GLY A 143 -7.53 3.18 13.79
N VAL A 144 -8.31 3.76 14.68
CA VAL A 144 -9.78 3.60 14.76
C VAL A 144 -10.47 4.91 14.47
N ILE A 145 -11.44 4.89 13.56
CA ILE A 145 -12.29 6.04 13.22
C ILE A 145 -13.63 5.91 13.92
N GLU A 146 -14.08 6.99 14.55
CA GLU A 146 -15.43 7.13 15.06
C GLU A 146 -16.26 8.03 14.12
N PHE A 147 -17.50 7.63 13.84
CA PHE A 147 -18.45 8.39 13.04
C PHE A 147 -19.62 8.88 13.92
N ASP A 148 -20.16 10.03 13.57
CA ASP A 148 -21.44 10.48 14.12
C ASP A 148 -22.63 9.79 13.46
N SER A 149 -23.84 10.18 13.83
CA SER A 149 -25.09 9.62 13.29
C SER A 149 -25.34 9.95 11.82
N GLU A 150 -24.62 10.94 11.27
CA GLU A 150 -24.73 11.37 9.87
C GLU A 150 -23.66 10.70 8.99
N GLY A 151 -22.73 9.93 9.62
CA GLY A 151 -21.64 9.24 8.92
C GLY A 151 -20.40 10.13 8.73
N THR A 152 -20.30 11.25 9.45
CA THR A 152 -19.12 12.11 9.44
C THR A 152 -18.09 11.59 10.45
N ALA A 153 -16.84 11.51 10.07
CA ALA A 153 -15.75 11.15 10.98
C ALA A 153 -15.53 12.25 12.02
N ILE A 154 -15.57 11.88 13.30
CA ILE A 154 -15.48 12.83 14.43
C ILE A 154 -14.26 12.60 15.33
N SER A 155 -13.67 11.42 15.29
CA SER A 155 -12.43 11.14 16.01
C SER A 155 -11.58 10.08 15.36
N LEU A 156 -10.28 10.12 15.66
CA LEU A 156 -9.26 9.14 15.22
C LEU A 156 -8.36 8.83 16.40
N GLU A 157 -8.21 7.54 16.73
CA GLU A 157 -7.35 7.08 17.82
C GLU A 157 -6.43 5.97 17.34
N GLU A 158 -5.13 6.08 17.66
CA GLU A 158 -4.14 5.03 17.34
C GLU A 158 -4.20 3.92 18.38
N LYS A 159 -4.50 2.70 17.95
CA LYS A 159 -4.51 1.48 18.78
C LYS A 159 -5.14 1.67 20.16
N PRO A 160 -6.40 2.13 20.23
CA PRO A 160 -7.04 2.41 21.49
C PRO A 160 -7.25 1.12 22.30
N ALA A 161 -7.02 1.19 23.61
CA ALA A 161 -7.30 0.07 24.51
C ALA A 161 -8.81 -0.29 24.56
N VAL A 162 -9.67 0.72 24.36
CA VAL A 162 -11.13 0.56 24.25
C VAL A 162 -11.59 1.27 22.98
N PRO A 163 -11.71 0.54 21.86
CA PRO A 163 -12.13 1.13 20.59
C PRO A 163 -13.55 1.71 20.65
N LYS A 164 -13.75 2.92 20.11
CA LYS A 164 -15.07 3.57 20.04
C LYS A 164 -15.93 3.09 18.88
N SER A 165 -15.33 2.44 17.89
CA SER A 165 -15.99 1.84 16.74
C SER A 165 -15.24 0.59 16.29
N ASN A 166 -15.79 -0.12 15.32
CA ASN A 166 -15.11 -1.24 14.65
C ASN A 166 -14.60 -0.87 13.24
N PHE A 167 -14.44 0.42 12.94
CA PHE A 167 -13.85 0.91 11.71
C PHE A 167 -12.36 1.21 11.89
N SER A 168 -11.53 0.39 11.27
CA SER A 168 -10.07 0.57 11.24
C SER A 168 -9.65 1.39 10.03
N VAL A 169 -8.51 2.09 10.15
CA VAL A 169 -7.84 2.78 9.04
C VAL A 169 -6.83 1.84 8.39
N PRO A 170 -7.08 1.36 7.16
CA PRO A 170 -6.11 0.60 6.40
C PRO A 170 -4.86 1.43 6.06
N GLY A 171 -3.75 0.72 5.80
CA GLY A 171 -2.48 1.35 5.46
C GLY A 171 -2.40 1.91 4.03
N LEU A 172 -3.34 2.76 3.65
CA LEU A 172 -3.38 3.48 2.37
C LEU A 172 -3.92 4.89 2.58
N TYR A 173 -3.13 5.88 2.24
CA TYR A 173 -3.35 7.28 2.58
C TYR A 173 -3.06 8.16 1.37
N PHE A 174 -3.85 9.22 1.18
CA PHE A 174 -3.65 10.24 0.15
C PHE A 174 -3.67 11.62 0.80
N TYR A 175 -2.72 12.46 0.46
CA TYR A 175 -2.60 13.80 1.03
C TYR A 175 -2.18 14.81 -0.03
N ASP A 176 -2.59 16.04 0.14
CA ASP A 176 -2.02 17.18 -0.56
C ASP A 176 -0.57 17.47 -0.10
N ASN A 177 0.04 18.51 -0.61
CA ASN A 177 1.43 18.84 -0.29
C ASN A 177 1.65 19.32 1.15
N ASP A 178 0.60 19.77 1.84
CA ASP A 178 0.68 20.23 3.23
C ASP A 178 1.17 19.13 4.18
N VAL A 179 1.02 17.86 3.79
CA VAL A 179 1.54 16.71 4.54
C VAL A 179 3.03 16.83 4.88
N LEU A 180 3.83 17.49 4.04
CA LEU A 180 5.26 17.69 4.29
C LEU A 180 5.52 18.60 5.50
N ALA A 181 4.75 19.68 5.63
CA ALA A 181 4.85 20.58 6.78
C ALA A 181 4.32 19.88 8.04
N ILE A 182 3.15 19.25 7.93
CA ILE A 182 2.53 18.52 9.04
C ILE A 182 3.49 17.44 9.58
N ALA A 183 4.05 16.60 8.71
CA ALA A 183 4.94 15.52 9.14
C ALA A 183 6.25 16.00 9.79
N ARG A 184 6.78 17.16 9.38
CA ARG A 184 7.96 17.78 9.97
C ARG A 184 7.71 18.29 11.40
N ASP A 185 6.49 18.78 11.65
CA ASP A 185 6.12 19.40 12.93
C ASP A 185 5.60 18.39 13.96
N LEU A 186 5.37 17.13 13.56
CA LEU A 186 4.93 16.07 14.47
C LEU A 186 5.95 15.83 15.59
N LYS A 187 5.42 15.47 16.75
CA LYS A 187 6.19 14.98 17.89
C LYS A 187 5.98 13.47 18.03
N PRO A 188 7.01 12.72 18.48
CA PRO A 188 6.82 11.32 18.78
C PRO A 188 5.73 11.10 19.83
N SER A 189 4.90 10.08 19.64
CA SER A 189 3.92 9.64 20.61
C SER A 189 4.56 9.05 21.87
N GLU A 190 3.77 8.66 22.86
CA GLU A 190 4.24 7.92 24.04
C GLU A 190 4.95 6.59 23.67
N ARG A 191 4.68 6.08 22.47
CA ARG A 191 5.34 4.89 21.90
C ARG A 191 6.70 5.21 21.26
N GLY A 192 7.08 6.49 21.19
CA GLY A 192 8.28 6.95 20.51
C GLY A 192 8.17 6.99 18.98
N GLU A 193 6.97 6.88 18.41
CA GLU A 193 6.73 6.83 16.97
C GLU A 193 6.08 8.13 16.46
N TYR A 194 6.44 8.57 15.24
CA TYR A 194 5.72 9.60 14.49
C TYR A 194 4.49 8.96 13.85
N GLU A 195 3.34 9.11 14.51
CA GLU A 195 2.13 8.39 14.15
C GLU A 195 1.45 8.97 12.91
N ILE A 196 1.06 8.11 11.98
CA ILE A 196 0.26 8.53 10.83
C ILE A 196 -1.14 9.00 11.25
N THR A 197 -1.64 8.48 12.37
CA THR A 197 -2.91 8.90 12.96
C THR A 197 -2.89 10.36 13.39
N ASP A 198 -1.74 10.91 13.78
CA ASP A 198 -1.62 12.32 14.11
C ASP A 198 -1.64 13.21 12.85
N VAL A 199 -1.09 12.74 11.72
CA VAL A 199 -1.28 13.40 10.42
C VAL A 199 -2.76 13.44 10.07
N ASN A 200 -3.45 12.30 10.16
CA ASN A 200 -4.88 12.20 9.86
C ASN A 200 -5.71 13.12 10.79
N ARG A 201 -5.36 13.17 12.08
CA ARG A 201 -6.03 14.03 13.05
C ARG A 201 -5.86 15.50 12.71
N HIS A 202 -4.67 15.91 12.26
CA HIS A 202 -4.44 17.30 11.81
C HIS A 202 -5.42 17.69 10.68
N TYR A 203 -5.58 16.84 9.67
CA TYR A 203 -6.54 17.07 8.58
C TYR A 203 -8.00 17.00 9.06
N LEU A 204 -8.32 16.11 10.01
CA LEU A 204 -9.67 16.02 10.60
C LEU A 204 -10.03 17.30 11.33
N ASP A 205 -9.14 17.80 12.21
CA ASP A 205 -9.34 19.02 12.99
C ASP A 205 -9.46 20.27 12.11
N ALA A 206 -8.77 20.27 10.96
CA ALA A 206 -8.88 21.31 9.95
C ALA A 206 -10.14 21.20 9.05
N GLY A 207 -10.96 20.16 9.22
CA GLY A 207 -12.12 19.89 8.37
C GLY A 207 -11.76 19.48 6.92
N LYS A 208 -10.53 19.00 6.71
CA LYS A 208 -9.96 18.63 5.41
C LYS A 208 -9.68 17.13 5.27
N LEU A 209 -10.19 16.26 6.14
CA LEU A 209 -10.05 14.82 6.02
C LEU A 209 -11.29 14.20 5.35
N SER A 210 -11.11 13.61 4.19
CA SER A 210 -12.11 12.75 3.57
C SER A 210 -11.94 11.31 4.06
N VAL A 211 -13.03 10.67 4.48
CA VAL A 211 -13.01 9.26 4.91
C VAL A 211 -13.96 8.47 4.02
N GLU A 212 -13.43 7.48 3.29
CA GLU A 212 -14.22 6.58 2.47
C GLU A 212 -14.36 5.21 3.12
N VAL A 213 -15.60 4.78 3.37
CA VAL A 213 -15.87 3.42 3.85
C VAL A 213 -15.71 2.43 2.71
N LEU A 214 -14.80 1.48 2.84
CA LEU A 214 -14.62 0.42 1.86
C LEU A 214 -15.87 -0.49 1.84
N PRO A 215 -16.44 -0.74 0.66
CA PRO A 215 -17.70 -1.49 0.55
C PRO A 215 -17.53 -2.97 0.92
N ARG A 216 -18.63 -3.60 1.31
CA ARG A 216 -18.66 -5.06 1.51
C ARG A 216 -18.21 -5.78 0.24
N GLY A 217 -17.35 -6.78 0.40
CA GLY A 217 -16.72 -7.50 -0.72
C GLY A 217 -15.35 -6.97 -1.09
N THR A 218 -14.95 -5.79 -0.61
CA THR A 218 -13.54 -5.39 -0.64
C THR A 218 -12.77 -6.17 0.43
N ALA A 219 -11.63 -6.71 0.08
CA ALA A 219 -10.68 -7.30 1.00
C ALA A 219 -9.58 -6.28 1.31
N TRP A 220 -9.33 -6.06 2.58
CA TRP A 220 -8.10 -5.51 3.11
C TRP A 220 -7.48 -6.57 4.01
N LEU A 221 -6.25 -6.95 3.69
CA LEU A 221 -5.51 -7.99 4.40
C LEU A 221 -4.19 -7.38 4.88
N ASP A 222 -4.01 -7.42 6.18
CA ASP A 222 -2.75 -7.12 6.86
C ASP A 222 -2.00 -8.44 7.04
N THR A 223 -0.74 -8.48 6.70
CA THR A 223 0.09 -9.69 6.78
C THR A 223 1.05 -9.65 7.96
N GLY A 224 0.60 -9.09 9.08
CA GLY A 224 1.40 -8.78 10.28
C GLY A 224 1.83 -9.97 11.13
N THR A 225 1.13 -11.11 11.02
CA THR A 225 1.35 -12.33 11.80
C THR A 225 1.41 -13.54 10.88
N PHE A 226 1.85 -14.71 11.42
CA PHE A 226 1.85 -15.95 10.64
C PHE A 226 0.45 -16.34 10.15
N ASP A 227 -0.55 -16.22 11.02
CA ASP A 227 -1.94 -16.56 10.68
C ASP A 227 -2.48 -15.60 9.61
N SER A 228 -2.31 -14.27 9.76
CA SER A 228 -2.78 -13.30 8.77
C SER A 228 -2.05 -13.43 7.43
N LEU A 229 -0.77 -13.81 7.42
CA LEU A 229 -0.01 -14.09 6.20
C LEU A 229 -0.54 -15.35 5.49
N LEU A 230 -0.86 -16.40 6.25
CA LEU A 230 -1.46 -17.62 5.72
C LEU A 230 -2.87 -17.36 5.18
N ASP A 231 -3.68 -16.61 5.90
CA ASP A 231 -5.04 -16.23 5.49
C ASP A 231 -5.02 -15.39 4.21
N ALA A 232 -4.10 -14.43 4.10
CA ALA A 232 -3.90 -13.65 2.88
C ALA A 232 -3.51 -14.54 1.69
N SER A 233 -2.58 -15.48 1.90
CA SER A 233 -2.15 -16.42 0.86
C SER A 233 -3.30 -17.33 0.41
N ASN A 234 -4.10 -17.83 1.35
CA ASN A 234 -5.27 -18.68 1.04
C ASN A 234 -6.37 -17.89 0.31
N TYR A 235 -6.61 -16.65 0.72
CA TYR A 235 -7.57 -15.77 0.06
C TYR A 235 -7.16 -15.52 -1.40
N VAL A 236 -5.92 -15.06 -1.63
CA VAL A 236 -5.40 -14.79 -2.98
C VAL A 236 -5.48 -16.06 -3.83
N ARG A 237 -4.97 -17.19 -3.32
CA ARG A 237 -5.03 -18.48 -4.02
C ARG A 237 -6.46 -18.85 -4.42
N THR A 238 -7.41 -18.72 -3.50
CA THR A 238 -8.81 -19.12 -3.74
C THR A 238 -9.43 -18.29 -4.85
N ILE A 239 -9.26 -16.97 -4.82
CA ILE A 239 -9.81 -16.07 -5.83
C ILE A 239 -9.14 -16.31 -7.19
N GLU A 240 -7.80 -16.35 -7.23
CA GLU A 240 -7.06 -16.56 -8.48
C GLU A 240 -7.41 -17.90 -9.14
N GLN A 241 -7.51 -18.99 -8.38
CA GLN A 241 -7.89 -20.30 -8.91
C GLN A 241 -9.34 -20.35 -9.42
N ARG A 242 -10.25 -19.58 -8.81
CA ARG A 242 -11.66 -19.57 -9.21
C ARG A 242 -11.93 -18.67 -10.40
N GLN A 243 -11.26 -17.54 -10.49
CA GLN A 243 -11.49 -16.52 -11.52
C GLN A 243 -10.52 -16.63 -12.71
N GLY A 244 -9.39 -17.32 -12.54
CA GLY A 244 -8.35 -17.36 -13.56
C GLY A 244 -7.61 -16.03 -13.74
N MET A 245 -7.78 -15.09 -12.82
CA MET A 245 -7.17 -13.75 -12.84
C MET A 245 -6.33 -13.53 -11.60
N LYS A 246 -5.20 -12.84 -11.74
CA LYS A 246 -4.31 -12.58 -10.62
C LYS A 246 -4.70 -11.35 -9.81
N ILE A 247 -4.43 -11.42 -8.51
CA ILE A 247 -4.51 -10.27 -7.60
C ILE A 247 -3.12 -9.68 -7.46
N GLY A 248 -2.98 -8.37 -7.68
CA GLY A 248 -1.71 -7.68 -7.45
C GLY A 248 -0.60 -8.10 -8.41
N ALA A 249 -0.91 -8.23 -9.70
CA ALA A 249 0.07 -8.42 -10.77
C ALA A 249 0.41 -7.05 -11.39
N PRO A 250 1.55 -6.42 -11.03
CA PRO A 250 1.86 -5.06 -11.47
C PRO A 250 2.00 -4.95 -12.98
N GLU A 251 2.46 -6.00 -13.68
CA GLU A 251 2.55 -6.03 -15.15
C GLU A 251 1.15 -5.92 -15.79
N GLU A 252 0.17 -6.69 -15.32
CA GLU A 252 -1.20 -6.64 -15.81
C GLU A 252 -1.82 -5.27 -15.53
N VAL A 253 -1.68 -4.76 -14.30
CA VAL A 253 -2.26 -3.47 -13.90
C VAL A 253 -1.68 -2.35 -14.75
N SER A 254 -0.36 -2.32 -14.96
CA SER A 254 0.34 -1.36 -15.82
C SER A 254 -0.13 -1.43 -17.26
N TRP A 255 -0.30 -2.62 -17.81
CA TRP A 255 -0.80 -2.82 -19.15
C TRP A 255 -2.24 -2.32 -19.31
N ARG A 256 -3.12 -2.67 -18.37
CA ARG A 256 -4.53 -2.21 -18.38
C ARG A 256 -4.65 -0.69 -18.21
N ARG A 257 -3.71 -0.05 -17.51
CA ARG A 257 -3.59 1.40 -17.37
C ARG A 257 -2.94 2.07 -18.60
N GLY A 258 -2.42 1.30 -19.54
CA GLY A 258 -1.69 1.82 -20.70
C GLY A 258 -0.31 2.39 -20.34
N PHE A 259 0.29 1.94 -19.24
CA PHE A 259 1.65 2.31 -18.86
C PHE A 259 2.70 1.56 -19.67
N ILE A 260 2.37 0.34 -20.06
CA ILE A 260 3.14 -0.49 -20.96
C ILE A 260 2.27 -0.96 -22.13
N THR A 261 2.92 -1.22 -23.27
CA THR A 261 2.32 -1.72 -24.51
C THR A 261 2.14 -3.23 -24.46
N ASP A 262 1.46 -3.79 -25.46
CA ASP A 262 1.32 -5.25 -25.65
C ASP A 262 2.69 -5.92 -25.88
N ASP A 263 3.58 -5.27 -26.65
CA ASP A 263 4.93 -5.80 -26.91
C ASP A 263 5.79 -5.81 -25.64
N GLU A 264 5.74 -4.76 -24.83
CA GLU A 264 6.45 -4.70 -23.54
C GLU A 264 5.91 -5.75 -22.55
N LEU A 265 4.59 -5.96 -22.51
CA LEU A 265 4.00 -7.01 -21.68
C LEU A 265 4.46 -8.39 -22.15
N ARG A 266 4.50 -8.64 -23.47
CA ARG A 266 4.99 -9.89 -24.05
C ARG A 266 6.46 -10.15 -23.71
N GLU A 267 7.33 -9.15 -23.88
CA GLU A 267 8.75 -9.26 -23.53
C GLU A 267 8.94 -9.62 -22.04
N ARG A 268 8.12 -9.04 -21.17
CA ARG A 268 8.15 -9.34 -19.74
C ARG A 268 7.64 -10.75 -19.44
N ALA A 269 6.55 -11.15 -20.07
CA ALA A 269 5.93 -12.45 -19.91
C ALA A 269 6.89 -13.60 -20.32
N ASP A 270 7.60 -13.44 -21.44
CA ASP A 270 8.55 -14.46 -21.95
C ASP A 270 9.65 -14.78 -20.92
N LYS A 271 10.09 -13.81 -20.15
CA LYS A 271 11.07 -14.00 -19.06
C LYS A 271 10.52 -14.81 -17.87
N LEU A 272 9.19 -14.89 -17.74
CA LEU A 272 8.49 -15.47 -16.57
C LEU A 272 7.69 -16.74 -16.92
N VAL A 273 7.73 -17.22 -18.15
CA VAL A 273 6.92 -18.36 -18.64
C VAL A 273 7.11 -19.63 -17.80
N LYS A 274 8.34 -19.89 -17.33
CA LYS A 274 8.64 -21.12 -16.57
C LYS A 274 7.89 -21.27 -15.25
N SER A 275 7.45 -20.18 -14.66
CA SER A 275 6.70 -20.20 -13.38
C SER A 275 5.18 -20.28 -13.57
N GLY A 276 4.68 -20.23 -14.81
CA GLY A 276 3.26 -20.07 -15.13
C GLY A 276 2.75 -18.63 -15.00
N TYR A 277 3.48 -17.73 -14.31
CA TYR A 277 3.12 -16.32 -14.22
C TYR A 277 3.23 -15.64 -15.59
N GLY A 278 4.29 -15.92 -16.35
CA GLY A 278 4.45 -15.40 -17.71
C GLY A 278 3.36 -15.92 -18.66
N GLN A 279 2.97 -17.20 -18.56
CA GLN A 279 1.87 -17.73 -19.36
C GLN A 279 0.58 -16.98 -19.12
N TYR A 280 0.27 -16.69 -17.85
CA TYR A 280 -0.88 -15.85 -17.49
C TYR A 280 -0.85 -14.48 -18.20
N LEU A 281 0.31 -13.81 -18.21
CA LEU A 281 0.45 -12.51 -18.90
C LEU A 281 0.27 -12.63 -20.43
N LEU A 282 0.72 -13.74 -21.05
CA LEU A 282 0.47 -14.00 -22.47
C LEU A 282 -1.02 -14.24 -22.74
N ASP A 283 -1.69 -15.03 -21.89
CA ASP A 283 -3.11 -15.31 -22.04
C ASP A 283 -3.97 -14.03 -21.96
N LEU A 284 -3.54 -13.00 -21.20
CA LEU A 284 -4.19 -11.71 -21.19
C LEU A 284 -4.18 -11.02 -22.56
N LEU A 285 -3.07 -11.12 -23.30
CA LEU A 285 -2.95 -10.53 -24.64
C LEU A 285 -3.88 -11.20 -25.65
N ASP A 286 -4.12 -12.49 -25.50
CA ASP A 286 -4.98 -13.28 -26.39
C ASP A 286 -6.48 -13.02 -26.11
N HIS A 287 -6.85 -12.66 -24.87
CA HIS A 287 -8.23 -12.40 -24.46
C HIS A 287 -8.62 -10.91 -24.48
N GLY A 288 -7.66 -10.00 -24.71
CA GLY A 288 -7.85 -8.55 -24.79
C GLY A 288 -7.97 -7.84 -23.41
N LYS A 289 -8.02 -6.51 -23.50
CA LYS A 289 -8.14 -5.63 -22.31
C LYS A 289 -9.54 -5.65 -21.71
#